data_8ba141db2914b0813ac692655c7e8c5b
#
_entry.id   8ba141db2914b0813ac692655c7e8c5b
#
_cell.length_a   1.000
_cell.length_b   1.000
_cell.length_c   1.000
_cell.angle_alpha   90.00
_cell.angle_beta   90.00
_cell.angle_gamma   90.00
#
_symmetry.space_group_name_H-M   'P 1'
#
loop_
_entity.id
_entity.type
_entity.pdbx_description
1 polymer ?
#
loop_
_entity_poly.entity_id
_entity_poly.type
_entity_poly.pdbx_seq_one_letter_code
_entity_poly.pdbx_strand_id
1 'polypeptide(L)' 'MPGKVFKVWPKRTKRLSGQVITPEMVVIVTTKYYTPTPFYNGWEEVRAVYMNMYLVDIKRMGCCQADFNFEVIDKY' A
#
# COMPACT_ATOMS: atom_id res chain seq x y z
N MET A 1 18.56 -9.29 -7.45
CA MET A 1 18.09 -7.91 -7.31
C MET A 1 17.58 -7.69 -5.91
N PRO A 2 18.07 -6.68 -5.23
CA PRO A 2 17.54 -6.37 -3.92
C PRO A 2 16.12 -5.83 -4.03
N GLY A 3 15.24 -6.46 -3.31
CA GLY A 3 13.85 -6.06 -3.29
C GLY A 3 13.12 -6.86 -2.23
N LYS A 4 11.91 -6.46 -1.92
CA LYS A 4 11.08 -7.14 -0.95
C LYS A 4 9.67 -7.25 -1.47
N VAL A 5 8.96 -8.27 -1.00
CA VAL A 5 7.53 -8.40 -1.26
C VAL A 5 6.82 -8.13 0.06
N PHE A 6 5.93 -7.15 0.03
CA PHE A 6 5.17 -6.73 1.21
C PHE A 6 3.71 -7.08 1.02
N LYS A 7 3.07 -7.48 2.11
CA LYS A 7 1.63 -7.56 2.21
C LYS A 7 1.17 -6.30 2.93
N VAL A 8 0.27 -5.55 2.31
CA VAL A 8 -0.19 -4.26 2.84
C VAL A 8 -1.71 -4.27 2.92
N TRP A 9 -2.24 -3.77 4.03
CA TRP A 9 -3.69 -3.67 4.21
C TRP A 9 -4.01 -2.48 5.12
N PRO A 10 -5.19 -1.85 4.93
CA PRO A 10 -5.63 -0.77 5.80
C PRO A 10 -5.90 -1.27 7.22
N LYS A 11 -5.59 -0.46 8.22
CA LYS A 11 -5.89 -0.79 9.62
C LYS A 11 -7.37 -0.74 9.94
N ARG A 12 -8.10 0.13 9.23
CA ARG A 12 -9.52 0.35 9.49
C ARG A 12 -10.18 0.89 8.23
N THR A 13 -11.50 0.89 8.24
CA THR A 13 -12.26 1.47 7.14
C THR A 13 -12.10 2.98 7.14
N LYS A 14 -11.83 3.54 5.97
CA LYS A 14 -11.71 4.98 5.78
C LYS A 14 -12.47 5.37 4.53
N ARG A 15 -13.27 6.43 4.60
CA ARG A 15 -14.04 6.94 3.49
C ARG A 15 -13.73 8.41 3.28
N LEU A 16 -13.43 8.78 2.04
CA LEU A 16 -13.14 10.17 1.70
C LEU A 16 -13.21 10.34 0.19
N SER A 17 -13.70 11.49 -0.26
CA SER A 17 -13.73 11.84 -1.69
C SER A 17 -14.42 10.80 -2.57
N GLY A 18 -15.48 10.18 -2.04
CA GLY A 18 -16.22 9.15 -2.79
C GLY A 18 -15.51 7.82 -2.90
N GLN A 19 -14.42 7.65 -2.19
CA GLN A 19 -13.65 6.41 -2.17
C GLN A 19 -13.67 5.78 -0.78
N VAL A 20 -13.46 4.48 -0.72
CA VAL A 20 -13.43 3.75 0.54
C VAL A 20 -12.31 2.73 0.51
N ILE A 21 -11.62 2.58 1.65
CA ILE A 21 -10.68 1.50 1.88
C ILE A 21 -11.12 0.73 3.12
N THR A 22 -10.92 -0.58 3.11
CA THR A 22 -11.28 -1.45 4.22
C THR A 22 -10.13 -2.40 4.52
N PRO A 23 -10.09 -2.98 5.75
CA PRO A 23 -9.03 -3.95 6.09
C PRO A 23 -8.97 -5.17 5.19
N GLU A 24 -10.04 -5.50 4.49
CA GLU A 24 -10.07 -6.62 3.55
C GLU A 24 -9.36 -6.30 2.23
N MET A 25 -9.05 -5.06 1.97
CA MET A 25 -8.39 -4.63 0.74
C MET A 25 -6.88 -4.85 0.83
N VAL A 26 -6.49 -6.11 0.90
CA VAL A 26 -5.09 -6.52 1.00
C VAL A 26 -4.44 -6.46 -0.39
N VAL A 27 -3.23 -5.91 -0.45
CA VAL A 27 -2.47 -5.87 -1.69
C VAL A 27 -1.08 -6.43 -1.46
N ILE A 28 -0.48 -6.93 -2.52
CA ILE A 28 0.90 -7.40 -2.53
C ILE A 28 1.72 -6.37 -3.31
N VAL A 29 2.73 -5.82 -2.66
CA VAL A 29 3.59 -4.79 -3.24
C VAL A 29 5.00 -5.34 -3.34
N THR A 30 5.55 -5.38 -4.55
CA THR A 30 6.95 -5.75 -4.77
C THR A 30 7.74 -4.47 -4.99
N THR A 31 8.71 -4.21 -4.11
CA THR A 31 9.51 -3.00 -4.21
C THR A 31 10.71 -3.22 -5.13
N LYS A 32 11.15 -2.13 -5.75
CA LYS A 32 12.34 -2.16 -6.61
C LYS A 32 13.62 -2.27 -5.80
N TYR A 33 13.59 -1.79 -4.57
CA TYR A 33 14.76 -1.69 -3.71
C TYR A 33 14.55 -2.44 -2.43
N TYR A 34 15.65 -2.84 -1.81
CA TYR A 34 15.63 -3.45 -0.49
C TYR A 34 15.39 -2.35 0.54
N THR A 35 14.14 -2.16 0.91
CA THR A 35 13.70 -1.06 1.76
C THR A 35 12.98 -1.61 2.99
N PRO A 36 13.07 -0.93 4.16
CA PRO A 36 12.37 -1.40 5.37
C PRO A 36 10.85 -1.25 5.29
N THR A 37 10.33 -0.49 4.33
CA THR A 37 8.89 -0.22 4.23
C THR A 37 8.49 -0.09 2.77
N PRO A 38 7.25 -0.48 2.40
CA PRO A 38 6.75 -0.25 1.05
C PRO A 38 6.37 1.22 0.80
N PHE A 39 6.34 2.04 1.86
CA PHE A 39 5.90 3.44 1.76
C PHE A 39 7.08 4.37 1.54
N TYR A 40 7.91 4.06 0.59
CA TYR A 40 9.03 4.92 0.22
C TYR A 40 8.75 5.59 -1.13
N ASN A 41 9.54 6.59 -1.44
CA ASN A 41 9.46 7.27 -2.74
C ASN A 41 8.04 7.74 -3.09
N GLY A 42 7.38 8.41 -2.12
CA GLY A 42 6.04 8.94 -2.34
C GLY A 42 4.95 7.88 -2.49
N TRP A 43 5.20 6.67 -2.01
CA TRP A 43 4.25 5.55 -2.05
C TRP A 43 3.91 5.10 -3.47
N GLU A 44 4.79 5.35 -4.41
CA GLU A 44 4.51 5.12 -5.83
C GLU A 44 4.01 3.70 -6.10
N GLU A 45 4.71 2.71 -5.56
CA GLU A 45 4.35 1.31 -5.81
C GLU A 45 3.07 0.90 -5.10
N VAL A 46 2.87 1.34 -3.86
CA VAL A 46 1.65 1.05 -3.12
C VAL A 46 0.44 1.69 -3.80
N ARG A 47 0.58 2.94 -4.21
CA ARG A 47 -0.50 3.65 -4.89
C ARG A 47 -0.88 3.00 -6.20
N ALA A 48 0.11 2.55 -6.97
CA ALA A 48 -0.15 1.88 -8.25
C ALA A 48 -0.91 0.58 -8.06
N VAL A 49 -0.57 -0.20 -7.05
CA VAL A 49 -1.26 -1.47 -6.79
C VAL A 49 -2.71 -1.22 -6.37
N TYR A 50 -2.96 -0.26 -5.49
CA TYR A 50 -4.33 0.05 -5.08
C TYR A 50 -5.16 0.57 -6.25
N MET A 51 -4.57 1.39 -7.12
CA MET A 51 -5.28 1.88 -8.30
C MET A 51 -5.62 0.74 -9.26
N ASN A 52 -4.69 -0.19 -9.47
CA ASN A 52 -4.91 -1.31 -10.38
C ASN A 52 -5.94 -2.30 -9.86
N MET A 53 -5.91 -2.61 -8.57
CA MET A 53 -6.75 -3.66 -8.00
C MET A 53 -8.12 -3.16 -7.56
N TYR A 54 -8.19 -1.96 -7.03
CA TYR A 54 -9.42 -1.46 -6.39
C TYR A 54 -9.91 -0.14 -6.98
N LEU A 55 -9.18 0.44 -7.91
CA LEU A 55 -9.49 1.73 -8.50
C LEU A 55 -9.61 2.83 -7.44
N VAL A 56 -8.74 2.77 -6.43
CA VAL A 56 -8.72 3.70 -5.33
C VAL A 56 -7.42 4.51 -5.37
N ASP A 57 -7.54 5.84 -5.29
CA ASP A 57 -6.40 6.73 -5.19
C ASP A 57 -6.17 7.09 -3.72
N ILE A 58 -5.29 6.36 -3.06
CA ILE A 58 -5.04 6.54 -1.63
C ILE A 58 -4.36 7.86 -1.32
N LYS A 59 -3.64 8.45 -2.28
CA LYS A 59 -3.06 9.79 -2.08
C LYS A 59 -4.16 10.84 -2.02
N ARG A 60 -5.13 10.74 -2.90
CA ARG A 60 -6.25 11.68 -2.93
C ARG A 60 -7.11 11.57 -1.67
N MET A 61 -7.16 10.39 -1.08
CA MET A 61 -7.86 10.19 0.18
C MET A 61 -7.11 10.78 1.38
N GLY A 62 -5.89 11.26 1.17
CA GLY A 62 -5.10 11.80 2.27
C GLY A 62 -4.62 10.74 3.25
N CYS A 63 -4.47 9.51 2.79
CA CYS A 63 -4.00 8.42 3.65
C CYS A 63 -2.54 8.64 4.04
N CYS A 64 -2.21 8.28 5.27
CA CYS A 64 -0.84 8.31 5.75
C CYS A 64 -0.40 6.90 6.12
N GLN A 65 0.90 6.72 6.36
CA GLN A 65 1.45 5.41 6.69
C GLN A 65 0.78 4.78 7.92
N ALA A 66 0.34 5.61 8.86
CA ALA A 66 -0.34 5.13 10.05
C ALA A 66 -1.70 4.50 9.77
N ASP A 67 -2.27 4.73 8.58
CA ASP A 67 -3.54 4.13 8.18
C ASP A 67 -3.40 2.71 7.68
N PHE A 68 -2.18 2.21 7.53
CA PHE A 68 -1.91 0.90 6.93
C PHE A 68 -1.05 0.04 7.83
N ASN A 69 -1.25 -1.28 7.71
CA ASN A 69 -0.33 -2.29 8.21
C ASN A 69 0.43 -2.89 7.04
N PHE A 70 1.63 -3.39 7.31
CA PHE A 70 2.37 -4.13 6.29
C PHE A 70 3.27 -5.16 6.96
N GLU A 71 3.62 -6.20 6.19
CA GLU A 71 4.60 -7.18 6.63
C GLU A 71 5.41 -7.65 5.43
N VAL A 72 6.65 -8.02 5.69
CA VAL A 72 7.52 -8.59 4.66
C VAL A 72 7.17 -10.06 4.53
N ILE A 73 6.82 -10.48 3.31
CA ILE A 73 6.49 -11.88 3.05
C ILE A 73 7.55 -12.57 2.22
N ASP A 74 8.45 -11.80 1.57
CA ASP A 74 9.57 -12.38 0.84
C ASP A 74 10.64 -11.33 0.62
N LYS A 75 11.85 -11.79 0.33
CA LYS A 75 13.01 -10.94 0.05
C LYS A 75 13.78 -11.49 -1.14
N TYR A 76 14.25 -10.60 -1.97
CA TYR A 76 15.10 -10.97 -3.09
C TYR A 76 16.55 -10.58 -2.85
#